data_75fe7ed7938105d65cbd03fd5381f978
#
_entry.id   75fe7ed7938105d65cbd03fd5381f978
#
_cell.length_a   1.000
_cell.length_b   1.000
_cell.length_c   1.000
_cell.angle_alpha   90.00
_cell.angle_beta   90.00
_cell.angle_gamma   90.00
#
_symmetry.space_group_name_H-M   'P 1'
#
loop_
_entity.id
_entity.type
_entity.pdbx_description
1 polymer ?
#
loop_
_entity_poly.entity_id
_entity_poly.type
_entity_poly.pdbx_seq_one_letter_code
_entity_poly.pdbx_strand_id
1 'polypeptide(L)'
;GEKIEVNIGESDEDPIFTITDLLPHLAQEKMQKKLKDGVEGENLNLLIGSIPYNDEKVSEKVKLNILNILNRKYGIVEKDFLSAELELVPAFKCRSLGFDESLIAGYGQDDKVSVYTSLTAILNIENPTKTAACLFVDKEEIGSMGNTGMESNVFSTFMSDVLNKLGVNRPNLLDKMFCNSRMLSADVDAGLDPIYASVAD
;
A
#
# COMPACT_ATOMS: atom_id res chain seq x y z
N GLY A 1 -22.34 4.39 6.75
CA GLY A 1 -21.41 4.32 7.87
C GLY A 1 -20.45 5.49 7.84
N GLU A 2 -19.79 5.73 8.94
CA GLU A 2 -18.71 6.71 9.04
C GLU A 2 -17.39 6.05 8.63
N LYS A 3 -16.57 6.75 7.84
CA LYS A 3 -15.22 6.29 7.49
C LYS A 3 -14.28 6.66 8.63
N ILE A 4 -13.54 5.70 9.15
CA ILE A 4 -12.49 5.91 10.15
C ILE A 4 -11.15 5.52 9.50
N GLU A 5 -10.18 6.42 9.57
CA GLU A 5 -8.79 6.16 9.19
C GLU A 5 -7.92 6.16 10.45
N VAL A 6 -7.11 5.14 10.59
CA VAL A 6 -6.25 4.94 11.76
C VAL A 6 -4.85 4.60 11.30
N ASN A 7 -3.86 5.42 11.67
CA ASN A 7 -2.44 5.15 11.46
C ASN A 7 -1.80 4.86 12.82
N ILE A 8 -1.03 3.78 12.91
CA ILE A 8 -0.35 3.35 14.13
C ILE A 8 1.09 2.99 13.79
N GLY A 9 2.04 3.51 14.55
CA GLY A 9 3.47 3.25 14.40
C GLY A 9 4.26 4.35 13.70
N GLU A 10 3.61 5.48 13.37
CA GLU A 10 4.30 6.65 12.79
C GLU A 10 4.99 7.51 13.86
N SER A 11 4.40 7.61 15.05
CA SER A 11 5.01 8.26 16.20
C SER A 11 5.94 7.31 16.95
N ASP A 12 7.01 7.84 17.54
CA ASP A 12 7.91 7.06 18.42
C ASP A 12 7.19 6.53 19.68
N GLU A 13 6.05 7.09 20.02
CA GLU A 13 5.21 6.69 21.16
C GLU A 13 4.16 5.63 20.80
N ASP A 14 3.96 5.39 19.51
CA ASP A 14 3.01 4.38 19.05
C ASP A 14 3.58 2.97 19.25
N PRO A 15 2.71 1.99 19.52
CA PRO A 15 3.12 0.59 19.46
C PRO A 15 3.47 0.19 18.02
N ILE A 16 4.47 -0.68 17.89
CA ILE A 16 4.77 -1.36 16.65
C ILE A 16 4.35 -2.82 16.73
N PHE A 17 4.23 -3.49 15.59
CA PHE A 17 3.84 -4.89 15.48
C PHE A 17 4.96 -5.68 14.80
N THR A 18 4.94 -6.99 14.95
CA THR A 18 5.90 -7.87 14.29
C THR A 18 5.22 -9.12 13.80
N ILE A 19 5.79 -9.70 12.75
CA ILE A 19 5.53 -11.06 12.33
C ILE A 19 6.57 -11.94 13.02
N THR A 20 6.13 -12.95 13.75
CA THR A 20 7.04 -13.87 14.43
C THR A 20 7.59 -14.91 13.46
N ASP A 21 8.83 -15.35 13.69
CA ASP A 21 9.41 -16.47 12.94
C ASP A 21 10.22 -17.37 13.88
N LEU A 22 10.55 -18.56 13.40
CA LEU A 22 11.33 -19.54 14.13
C LEU A 22 12.83 -19.23 14.07
N LEU A 23 13.52 -19.46 15.18
CA LEU A 23 14.97 -19.45 15.21
C LEU A 23 15.53 -20.62 14.35
N PRO A 24 16.74 -20.47 13.76
CA PRO A 24 17.27 -21.47 12.82
C PRO A 24 17.27 -22.91 13.34
N HIS A 25 17.58 -23.11 14.62
CA HIS A 25 17.60 -24.46 15.21
C HIS A 25 16.18 -25.06 15.39
N LEU A 26 15.13 -24.26 15.32
CA LEU A 26 13.73 -24.70 15.34
C LEU A 26 13.12 -24.73 13.94
N ALA A 27 13.76 -24.12 12.96
CA ALA A 27 13.28 -23.94 11.59
C ALA A 27 13.85 -24.97 10.60
N GLN A 28 14.26 -26.16 11.06
CA GLN A 28 14.94 -27.16 10.24
C GLN A 28 14.18 -27.52 8.95
N GLU A 29 12.89 -27.73 9.03
CA GLU A 29 12.06 -28.05 7.87
C GLU A 29 11.93 -26.85 6.92
N LYS A 30 11.75 -25.64 7.46
CA LYS A 30 11.65 -24.41 6.68
C LYS A 30 12.95 -24.14 5.90
N MET A 31 14.12 -24.39 6.52
CA MET A 31 15.43 -24.22 5.90
C MET A 31 15.71 -25.20 4.76
N GLN A 32 14.97 -26.30 4.63
CA GLN A 32 15.10 -27.25 3.51
C GLN A 32 14.23 -26.86 2.30
N LYS A 33 13.34 -25.88 2.45
CA LYS A 33 12.50 -25.39 1.36
C LYS A 33 13.31 -24.55 0.37
N LYS A 34 12.84 -24.47 -0.87
CA LYS A 34 13.38 -23.49 -1.83
C LYS A 34 13.11 -22.09 -1.30
N LEU A 35 13.96 -21.13 -1.62
CA LEU A 35 13.82 -19.75 -1.14
C LEU A 35 12.42 -19.17 -1.40
N LYS A 36 11.86 -19.41 -2.58
CA LYS A 36 10.49 -18.95 -2.95
C LYS A 36 9.37 -19.57 -2.11
N ASP A 37 9.62 -20.71 -1.49
CA ASP A 37 8.64 -21.47 -0.70
C ASP A 37 8.94 -21.32 0.82
N GLY A 38 9.96 -20.55 1.16
CA GLY A 38 10.43 -20.37 2.54
C GLY A 38 9.56 -19.43 3.37
N VAL A 39 8.77 -18.56 2.72
CA VAL A 39 7.81 -17.67 3.36
C VAL A 39 6.42 -18.07 2.91
N GLU A 40 5.63 -18.55 3.86
CA GLU A 40 4.24 -18.96 3.62
C GLU A 40 3.30 -17.84 4.05
N GLY A 41 2.36 -17.43 3.19
CA GLY A 41 1.43 -16.32 3.46
C GLY A 41 0.61 -16.53 4.73
N GLU A 42 0.22 -17.78 5.02
CA GLU A 42 -0.54 -18.16 6.21
C GLU A 42 0.21 -17.90 7.52
N ASN A 43 1.54 -17.81 7.46
CA ASN A 43 2.40 -17.56 8.62
C ASN A 43 2.72 -16.05 8.81
N LEU A 44 2.26 -15.21 7.91
CA LEU A 44 2.48 -13.75 7.98
C LEU A 44 1.44 -13.04 8.85
N ASN A 45 1.09 -13.62 10.01
CA ASN A 45 0.18 -13.02 10.96
C ASN A 45 0.91 -12.07 11.90
N LEU A 46 0.34 -10.90 12.14
CA LEU A 46 0.88 -9.95 13.11
C LEU A 46 0.64 -10.39 14.55
N LEU A 47 1.67 -10.29 15.35
CA LEU A 47 1.53 -10.31 16.79
C LEU A 47 1.05 -8.92 17.27
N ILE A 48 -0.23 -8.85 17.65
CA ILE A 48 -0.89 -7.59 18.06
C ILE A 48 -1.07 -7.47 19.58
N GLY A 49 -0.80 -8.51 20.35
CA GLY A 49 -0.87 -8.47 21.80
C GLY A 49 -0.91 -9.84 22.43
N SER A 50 -0.73 -9.90 23.75
CA SER A 50 -0.67 -11.14 24.52
C SER A 50 -1.38 -11.07 25.88
N ILE A 51 -1.83 -9.90 26.32
CA ILE A 51 -2.46 -9.73 27.63
C ILE A 51 -3.93 -10.17 27.55
N PRO A 52 -4.35 -11.17 28.35
CA PRO A 52 -5.72 -11.59 28.37
C PRO A 52 -6.63 -10.58 29.09
N TYR A 53 -7.88 -10.49 28.65
CA TYR A 53 -8.93 -9.81 29.40
C TYR A 53 -9.25 -10.58 30.68
N ASN A 54 -9.46 -9.85 31.76
CA ASN A 54 -9.69 -10.44 33.07
C ASN A 54 -11.18 -10.82 33.26
N ASP A 55 -11.61 -11.86 32.56
CA ASP A 55 -12.93 -12.48 32.75
C ASP A 55 -12.80 -13.99 32.48
N GLU A 56 -13.16 -14.80 33.48
CA GLU A 56 -13.07 -16.26 33.38
C GLU A 56 -14.08 -16.89 32.41
N LYS A 57 -15.17 -16.17 32.11
CA LYS A 57 -16.27 -16.64 31.25
C LYS A 57 -15.99 -16.51 29.76
N VAL A 58 -14.93 -15.80 29.39
CA VAL A 58 -14.57 -15.56 28.00
C VAL A 58 -13.49 -16.54 27.53
N SER A 59 -13.71 -17.17 26.38
CA SER A 59 -12.75 -18.13 25.80
C SER A 59 -11.58 -17.41 25.10
N GLU A 60 -11.84 -16.36 24.32
CA GLU A 60 -10.85 -15.63 23.53
C GLU A 60 -10.40 -14.33 24.23
N LYS A 61 -9.79 -14.46 25.38
CA LYS A 61 -9.48 -13.35 26.28
C LYS A 61 -8.53 -12.32 25.68
N VAL A 62 -7.52 -12.73 24.94
CA VAL A 62 -6.57 -11.79 24.29
C VAL A 62 -7.27 -11.00 23.20
N LYS A 63 -8.03 -11.65 22.33
CA LYS A 63 -8.84 -11.00 21.30
C LYS A 63 -9.77 -9.95 21.89
N LEU A 64 -10.50 -10.32 22.96
CA LEU A 64 -11.42 -9.39 23.62
C LEU A 64 -10.68 -8.17 24.19
N ASN A 65 -9.49 -8.38 24.77
CA ASN A 65 -8.71 -7.25 25.29
C ASN A 65 -8.28 -6.28 24.18
N ILE A 66 -7.82 -6.82 23.04
CA ILE A 66 -7.45 -5.99 21.88
C ILE A 66 -8.68 -5.23 21.34
N LEU A 67 -9.82 -5.91 21.17
CA LEU A 67 -11.05 -5.25 20.74
C LEU A 67 -11.48 -4.15 21.70
N ASN A 68 -11.34 -4.32 23.01
CA ASN A 68 -11.60 -3.27 23.99
C ASN A 68 -10.65 -2.08 23.87
N ILE A 69 -9.38 -2.32 23.56
CA ILE A 69 -8.40 -1.25 23.32
C ILE A 69 -8.79 -0.45 22.07
N LEU A 70 -9.09 -1.14 20.97
CA LEU A 70 -9.52 -0.51 19.72
C LEU A 70 -10.83 0.26 19.87
N ASN A 71 -11.79 -0.30 20.61
CA ASN A 71 -13.04 0.39 20.88
C ASN A 71 -12.83 1.65 21.70
N ARG A 72 -12.04 1.61 22.77
CA ARG A 72 -11.76 2.79 23.61
C ARG A 72 -10.99 3.88 22.88
N LYS A 73 -10.08 3.50 21.99
CA LYS A 73 -9.23 4.49 21.28
C LYS A 73 -9.91 5.05 20.04
N TYR A 74 -10.62 4.22 19.29
CA TYR A 74 -11.07 4.53 17.94
C TYR A 74 -12.56 4.28 17.71
N GLY A 75 -13.31 3.78 18.71
CA GLY A 75 -14.72 3.43 18.57
C GLY A 75 -14.99 2.17 17.74
N ILE A 76 -13.93 1.45 17.28
CA ILE A 76 -14.03 0.27 16.42
C ILE A 76 -14.59 -0.92 17.21
N VAL A 77 -15.49 -1.67 16.59
CA VAL A 77 -16.01 -2.94 17.08
C VAL A 77 -15.67 -4.08 16.13
N GLU A 78 -15.78 -5.33 16.59
CA GLU A 78 -15.41 -6.50 15.78
C GLU A 78 -16.10 -6.54 14.41
N LYS A 79 -17.35 -6.09 14.34
CA LYS A 79 -18.11 -6.04 13.09
C LYS A 79 -17.49 -5.14 12.02
N ASP A 80 -16.76 -4.10 12.41
CA ASP A 80 -16.17 -3.14 11.49
C ASP A 80 -15.06 -3.77 10.65
N PHE A 81 -14.42 -4.83 11.16
CA PHE A 81 -13.42 -5.59 10.41
C PHE A 81 -13.95 -6.31 9.17
N LEU A 82 -15.28 -6.49 9.06
CA LEU A 82 -15.89 -7.08 7.84
C LEU A 82 -15.76 -6.17 6.61
N SER A 83 -15.56 -4.88 6.83
CA SER A 83 -15.41 -3.86 5.76
C SER A 83 -14.12 -3.06 5.90
N ALA A 84 -13.21 -3.47 6.79
CA ALA A 84 -11.93 -2.80 6.98
C ALA A 84 -10.95 -3.17 5.88
N GLU A 85 -10.19 -2.20 5.42
CA GLU A 85 -8.95 -2.39 4.69
C GLU A 85 -7.79 -2.18 5.66
N LEU A 86 -6.90 -3.17 5.76
CA LEU A 86 -5.78 -3.17 6.69
C LEU A 86 -4.49 -3.25 5.89
N GLU A 87 -3.64 -2.27 6.05
CA GLU A 87 -2.33 -2.21 5.43
C GLU A 87 -1.23 -2.34 6.49
N LEU A 88 -0.25 -3.14 6.20
CA LEU A 88 0.89 -3.43 7.06
C LEU A 88 2.15 -3.01 6.33
N VAL A 89 2.83 -2.05 6.92
CA VAL A 89 4.01 -1.44 6.32
C VAL A 89 5.20 -1.49 7.27
N PRO A 90 6.44 -1.49 6.76
CA PRO A 90 7.63 -1.37 7.62
C PRO A 90 7.60 -0.10 8.47
N ALA A 91 7.91 -0.24 9.75
CA ALA A 91 7.85 0.85 10.74
C ALA A 91 9.16 1.67 10.82
N PHE A 92 10.05 1.62 9.85
CA PHE A 92 11.27 2.41 9.86
C PHE A 92 11.11 3.75 9.13
N LYS A 93 11.81 4.76 9.64
CA LYS A 93 11.78 6.11 9.05
C LYS A 93 12.72 6.20 7.85
N CYS A 94 12.36 7.05 6.90
CA CYS A 94 13.24 7.42 5.80
C CYS A 94 14.52 8.08 6.34
N ARG A 95 15.70 7.67 5.81
CA ARG A 95 17.02 8.15 6.25
C ARG A 95 17.99 8.24 5.10
N SER A 96 19.01 9.07 5.24
CA SER A 96 20.20 9.03 4.38
C SER A 96 20.90 7.68 4.50
N LEU A 97 21.36 7.14 3.38
CA LEU A 97 22.06 5.86 3.27
C LEU A 97 23.47 6.06 2.75
N GLY A 98 24.41 5.34 3.34
CA GLY A 98 25.84 5.41 3.04
C GLY A 98 26.57 6.43 3.92
N PHE A 99 27.91 6.32 4.00
CA PHE A 99 28.73 7.27 4.77
C PHE A 99 28.74 8.68 4.15
N ASP A 100 28.55 8.76 2.85
CA ASP A 100 28.49 10.00 2.08
C ASP A 100 27.07 10.54 1.92
N GLU A 101 26.07 9.84 2.49
CA GLU A 101 24.66 10.21 2.46
C GLU A 101 24.09 10.42 1.06
N SER A 102 24.69 9.76 0.04
CA SER A 102 24.33 9.94 -1.36
C SER A 102 23.05 9.23 -1.78
N LEU A 103 22.54 8.33 -0.94
CA LEU A 103 21.33 7.56 -1.19
C LEU A 103 20.30 7.80 -0.09
N ILE A 104 19.07 7.39 -0.34
CA ILE A 104 17.96 7.48 0.62
C ILE A 104 17.39 6.08 0.82
N ALA A 105 17.33 5.64 2.07
CA ALA A 105 16.63 4.43 2.46
C ALA A 105 15.24 4.79 2.98
N GLY A 106 14.21 4.21 2.40
CA GLY A 106 12.83 4.43 2.81
C GLY A 106 11.91 3.39 2.21
N TYR A 107 10.80 3.14 2.86
CA TYR A 107 9.75 2.28 2.35
C TYR A 107 8.96 3.00 1.24
N GLY A 108 8.64 2.26 0.19
CA GLY A 108 7.79 2.74 -0.90
C GLY A 108 8.52 3.69 -1.86
N GLN A 109 9.85 3.63 -2.00
CA GLN A 109 10.59 4.34 -3.06
C GLN A 109 10.05 3.94 -4.43
N ASP A 110 9.77 2.67 -4.60
CA ASP A 110 8.98 2.13 -5.68
C ASP A 110 7.49 2.20 -5.28
N ASP A 111 6.62 3.02 -5.93
CA ASP A 111 7.07 3.99 -6.97
C ASP A 111 6.78 5.45 -6.56
N LYS A 112 6.84 5.78 -5.27
CA LYS A 112 6.58 7.16 -4.79
C LYS A 112 7.49 8.21 -5.42
N VAL A 113 8.66 7.81 -5.91
CA VAL A 113 9.54 8.70 -6.68
C VAL A 113 8.85 9.12 -7.98
N SER A 114 8.28 8.16 -8.71
CA SER A 114 7.55 8.42 -9.96
C SER A 114 6.25 9.17 -9.73
N VAL A 115 5.54 8.87 -8.62
CA VAL A 115 4.36 9.62 -8.18
C VAL A 115 4.72 11.08 -7.92
N TYR A 116 5.79 11.35 -7.18
CA TYR A 116 6.23 12.70 -6.86
C TYR A 116 6.61 13.52 -8.10
N THR A 117 7.36 12.92 -9.01
CA THR A 117 7.78 13.58 -10.25
C THR A 117 6.58 13.85 -11.17
N SER A 118 5.65 12.92 -11.29
CA SER A 118 4.42 13.07 -12.07
C SER A 118 3.50 14.14 -11.47
N LEU A 119 3.34 14.17 -10.14
CA LEU A 119 2.59 15.22 -9.45
C LEU A 119 3.21 16.59 -9.67
N THR A 120 4.52 16.68 -9.52
CA THR A 120 5.25 17.94 -9.76
C THR A 120 5.08 18.41 -11.19
N ALA A 121 5.15 17.51 -12.16
CA ALA A 121 4.96 17.83 -13.57
C ALA A 121 3.57 18.42 -13.83
N ILE A 122 2.50 17.80 -13.34
CA ILE A 122 1.13 18.31 -13.58
C ILE A 122 0.86 19.65 -12.87
N LEU A 123 1.38 19.84 -11.66
CA LEU A 123 1.23 21.07 -10.90
C LEU A 123 1.94 22.27 -11.56
N ASN A 124 2.98 22.03 -12.34
CA ASN A 124 3.73 23.06 -13.05
C ASN A 124 3.25 23.30 -14.49
N ILE A 125 2.15 22.69 -14.92
CA ILE A 125 1.59 22.97 -16.24
C ILE A 125 0.90 24.34 -16.25
N GLU A 126 1.44 25.25 -17.02
CA GLU A 126 0.82 26.54 -17.30
C GLU A 126 0.11 26.51 -18.66
N ASN A 127 -1.13 26.99 -18.72
CA ASN A 127 -1.93 27.16 -19.96
C ASN A 127 -2.00 25.87 -20.82
N PRO A 128 -2.50 24.76 -20.30
CA PRO A 128 -2.57 23.50 -21.03
C PRO A 128 -3.46 23.63 -22.27
N THR A 129 -2.98 23.19 -23.41
CA THR A 129 -3.77 23.13 -24.66
C THR A 129 -4.68 21.91 -24.74
N LYS A 130 -4.49 20.94 -23.86
CA LYS A 130 -5.29 19.72 -23.70
C LYS A 130 -5.47 19.42 -22.23
N THR A 131 -6.49 18.65 -21.89
CA THR A 131 -6.66 18.16 -20.52
C THR A 131 -5.47 17.28 -20.15
N ALA A 132 -4.85 17.59 -19.01
CA ALA A 132 -3.83 16.76 -18.40
C ALA A 132 -4.41 16.07 -17.16
N ALA A 133 -4.04 14.83 -16.93
CA ALA A 133 -4.45 14.06 -15.76
C ALA A 133 -3.25 13.25 -15.25
N CYS A 134 -3.09 13.18 -13.94
CA CYS A 134 -2.26 12.20 -13.28
C CYS A 134 -3.17 11.19 -12.59
N LEU A 135 -2.87 9.92 -12.76
CA LEU A 135 -3.54 8.82 -12.11
C LEU A 135 -2.52 8.11 -11.22
N PHE A 136 -2.76 8.13 -9.92
CA PHE A 136 -1.97 7.41 -8.94
C PHE A 136 -2.78 6.21 -8.48
N VAL A 137 -2.22 5.04 -8.67
CA VAL A 137 -2.88 3.77 -8.39
C VAL A 137 -2.05 2.98 -7.38
N ASP A 138 -2.70 2.04 -6.74
CA ASP A 138 -2.12 1.15 -5.74
C ASP A 138 -2.11 -0.29 -6.26
N LYS A 139 -1.43 -1.18 -5.54
CA LYS A 139 -1.46 -2.64 -5.76
C LYS A 139 -0.85 -3.13 -7.07
N GLU A 140 0.07 -2.36 -7.67
CA GLU A 140 0.76 -2.76 -8.89
C GLU A 140 1.50 -4.09 -8.69
N GLU A 141 2.27 -4.22 -7.62
CA GLU A 141 3.10 -5.38 -7.28
C GLU A 141 2.33 -6.69 -7.08
N ILE A 142 1.05 -6.61 -6.80
CA ILE A 142 0.16 -7.76 -6.65
C ILE A 142 -0.81 -7.94 -7.82
N GLY A 143 -0.57 -7.28 -8.96
CA GLY A 143 -1.32 -7.43 -10.19
C GLY A 143 -2.42 -6.40 -10.41
N SER A 144 -2.30 -5.21 -9.81
CA SER A 144 -3.22 -4.05 -10.04
C SER A 144 -4.69 -4.33 -9.72
N MET A 145 -4.98 -5.34 -8.93
CA MET A 145 -6.34 -5.78 -8.59
C MET A 145 -6.95 -4.94 -7.48
N GLY A 146 -8.28 -5.02 -7.34
CA GLY A 146 -9.03 -4.31 -6.28
C GLY A 146 -9.45 -2.91 -6.67
N ASN A 147 -10.09 -2.20 -5.73
CA ASN A 147 -10.75 -0.91 -6.00
C ASN A 147 -9.79 0.23 -6.29
N THR A 148 -8.55 0.14 -5.81
CA THR A 148 -7.51 1.16 -5.92
C THR A 148 -6.47 0.83 -6.99
N GLY A 149 -6.52 -0.39 -7.56
CA GLY A 149 -5.63 -0.83 -8.62
C GLY A 149 -6.05 -0.33 -10.01
N MET A 150 -5.12 -0.39 -10.95
CA MET A 150 -5.35 0.09 -12.33
C MET A 150 -6.41 -0.73 -13.09
N GLU A 151 -6.64 -1.99 -12.72
CA GLU A 151 -7.69 -2.82 -13.33
C GLU A 151 -9.10 -2.47 -12.85
N SER A 152 -9.25 -1.57 -11.88
CA SER A 152 -10.55 -1.11 -11.43
C SER A 152 -11.26 -0.23 -12.46
N ASN A 153 -12.59 -0.15 -12.35
CA ASN A 153 -13.38 0.74 -13.19
C ASN A 153 -13.42 2.19 -12.69
N VAL A 154 -12.70 2.52 -11.61
CA VAL A 154 -12.78 3.84 -10.96
C VAL A 154 -12.41 4.96 -11.93
N PHE A 155 -11.31 4.81 -12.66
CA PHE A 155 -10.86 5.83 -13.61
C PHE A 155 -11.85 6.02 -14.77
N SER A 156 -12.33 4.94 -15.35
CA SER A 156 -13.30 4.99 -16.45
C SER A 156 -14.64 5.61 -16.01
N THR A 157 -15.10 5.27 -14.81
CA THR A 157 -16.30 5.84 -14.21
C THR A 157 -16.12 7.33 -13.95
N PHE A 158 -15.00 7.73 -13.34
CA PHE A 158 -14.67 9.13 -13.09
C PHE A 158 -14.65 9.96 -14.38
N MET A 159 -13.98 9.45 -15.42
CA MET A 159 -13.93 10.15 -16.72
C MET A 159 -15.29 10.25 -17.38
N SER A 160 -16.13 9.21 -17.27
CA SER A 160 -17.52 9.24 -17.72
C SER A 160 -18.32 10.35 -17.01
N ASP A 161 -18.16 10.48 -15.71
CA ASP A 161 -18.83 11.52 -14.91
C ASP A 161 -18.35 12.93 -15.30
N VAL A 162 -17.06 13.11 -15.55
CA VAL A 162 -16.51 14.36 -16.05
C VAL A 162 -17.13 14.73 -17.40
N LEU A 163 -17.19 13.79 -18.35
CA LEU A 163 -17.81 14.01 -19.66
C LEU A 163 -19.28 14.38 -19.56
N ASN A 164 -20.02 13.70 -18.69
CA ASN A 164 -21.42 13.99 -18.42
C ASN A 164 -21.60 15.42 -17.85
N LYS A 165 -20.78 15.82 -16.90
CA LYS A 165 -20.82 17.17 -16.31
C LYS A 165 -20.47 18.25 -17.31
N LEU A 166 -19.63 17.97 -18.29
CA LEU A 166 -19.31 18.87 -19.40
C LEU A 166 -20.45 18.97 -20.44
N GLY A 167 -21.55 18.22 -20.27
CA GLY A 167 -22.70 18.23 -21.17
C GLY A 167 -22.44 17.59 -22.53
N VAL A 168 -21.37 16.82 -22.67
CA VAL A 168 -21.02 16.15 -23.93
C VAL A 168 -21.67 14.77 -23.98
N ASN A 169 -22.80 14.69 -24.66
CA ASN A 169 -23.53 13.42 -24.82
C ASN A 169 -23.39 12.93 -26.27
N ARG A 170 -22.46 12.02 -26.51
CA ARG A 170 -22.24 11.36 -27.80
C ARG A 170 -22.00 9.87 -27.61
N PRO A 171 -22.47 9.01 -28.52
CA PRO A 171 -22.20 7.57 -28.47
C PRO A 171 -20.69 7.28 -28.45
N ASN A 172 -20.26 6.36 -27.60
CA ASN A 172 -18.87 5.89 -27.46
C ASN A 172 -17.87 7.02 -27.15
N LEU A 173 -18.32 8.05 -26.41
CA LEU A 173 -17.49 9.23 -26.13
C LEU A 173 -16.27 8.88 -25.28
N LEU A 174 -16.44 8.03 -24.29
CA LEU A 174 -15.35 7.58 -23.41
C LEU A 174 -14.26 6.86 -24.21
N ASP A 175 -14.65 5.92 -25.08
CA ASP A 175 -13.71 5.18 -25.93
C ASP A 175 -12.98 6.12 -26.90
N LYS A 176 -13.70 7.08 -27.49
CA LYS A 176 -13.08 8.10 -28.34
C LYS A 176 -12.12 9.00 -27.59
N MET A 177 -12.45 9.35 -26.36
CA MET A 177 -11.55 10.13 -25.50
C MET A 177 -10.26 9.34 -25.25
N PHE A 178 -10.35 8.07 -24.87
CA PHE A 178 -9.16 7.23 -24.66
C PHE A 178 -8.34 7.04 -25.94
N CYS A 179 -8.98 6.78 -27.07
CA CYS A 179 -8.29 6.66 -28.37
C CYS A 179 -7.53 7.94 -28.80
N ASN A 180 -8.00 9.10 -28.35
CA ASN A 180 -7.35 10.40 -28.63
C ASN A 180 -6.40 10.85 -27.50
N SER A 181 -6.27 10.08 -26.46
CA SER A 181 -5.37 10.36 -25.33
C SER A 181 -4.00 9.75 -25.58
N ARG A 182 -3.02 10.25 -24.84
CA ARG A 182 -1.69 9.65 -24.72
C ARG A 182 -1.42 9.42 -23.24
N MET A 183 -0.81 8.32 -22.93
CA MET A 183 -0.44 7.94 -21.57
C MET A 183 1.07 7.71 -21.50
N LEU A 184 1.66 8.15 -20.40
CA LEU A 184 2.97 7.74 -19.95
C LEU A 184 2.73 6.87 -18.71
N SER A 185 3.30 5.69 -18.68
CA SER A 185 3.41 4.88 -17.49
C SER A 185 4.78 5.16 -16.89
N ALA A 186 4.80 5.60 -15.64
CA ALA A 186 6.02 5.93 -14.92
C ALA A 186 6.23 4.90 -13.83
N ASP A 187 7.43 4.38 -13.78
CA ASP A 187 7.88 3.39 -12.83
C ASP A 187 9.34 3.66 -12.47
N VAL A 188 9.90 2.94 -11.50
CA VAL A 188 11.31 3.00 -11.14
C VAL A 188 12.09 1.89 -11.85
N ASP A 189 13.38 2.08 -12.01
CA ASP A 189 14.27 1.10 -12.61
C ASP A 189 15.39 0.74 -11.62
N ALA A 190 16.03 -0.40 -11.87
CA ALA A 190 17.15 -0.87 -11.08
C ALA A 190 18.35 0.08 -11.21
N GLY A 191 18.89 0.49 -10.07
CA GLY A 191 20.17 1.19 -10.04
C GLY A 191 21.35 0.25 -10.33
N LEU A 192 22.49 0.82 -10.71
CA LEU A 192 23.71 0.04 -10.87
C LEU A 192 24.22 -0.43 -9.52
N ASP A 193 24.18 -1.74 -9.27
CA ASP A 193 24.82 -2.40 -8.14
C ASP A 193 26.00 -3.25 -8.65
N PRO A 194 27.25 -3.00 -8.18
CA PRO A 194 28.40 -3.76 -8.62
C PRO A 194 28.33 -5.28 -8.35
N ILE A 195 27.51 -5.69 -7.36
CA ILE A 195 27.26 -7.11 -7.05
C ILE A 195 26.31 -7.74 -8.07
N TYR A 196 25.39 -6.95 -8.59
CA TYR A 196 24.34 -7.37 -9.53
C TYR A 196 24.38 -6.57 -10.83
N ALA A 197 25.57 -6.32 -11.36
CA ALA A 197 25.80 -5.48 -12.53
C ALA A 197 24.93 -5.86 -13.75
N SER A 198 24.61 -7.15 -13.91
CA SER A 198 23.76 -7.65 -15.00
C SER A 198 22.29 -7.25 -14.91
N VAL A 199 21.85 -6.67 -13.81
CA VAL A 199 20.47 -6.22 -13.64
C VAL A 199 20.27 -4.82 -14.23
N ALA A 200 21.34 -4.04 -14.37
CA ALA A 200 21.31 -2.67 -14.88
C ALA A 200 21.57 -2.57 -16.41
N ASP A 201 21.75 -3.71 -17.10
CA ASP A 201 21.91 -3.80 -18.56
C ASP A 201 20.50 -3.91 -19.28
#